data_6b35a51e0079a4d243668462a29c5a53
#
_entry.id   6b35a51e0079a4d243668462a29c5a53
#
_cell.length_a   1.000
_cell.length_b   1.000
_cell.length_c   1.000
_cell.angle_alpha   90.00
_cell.angle_beta   90.00
_cell.angle_gamma   90.00
#
_symmetry.space_group_name_H-M   'P 1'
#
loop_
_entity.id
_entity.type
_entity.pdbx_description
1 polymer ?
#
loop_
_entity_poly.entity_id
_entity_poly.type
_entity_poly.pdbx_seq_one_letter_code
_entity_poly.pdbx_strand_id
1 'polypeptide(L)'
;MRFLKFKKMLKGAMVLLGLLCGYCSANAVVACPDPSVVTQPDGSTLTLLLHGDEWFSFSTTADGFTVVKDADDGYYKYAALQNNELVAGTIVAHDAAMRTPVEKAALATTTRYLAPDAKTVAAKRAKRRLHGNTGRYDYKNFRGLVILVAYNDCPFVFDDAHTLFNDMIN
;
A
#
# COMPACT_ATOMS: atom_id res chain seq x y z
N MET A 1 -23.16 -42.05 35.46
CA MET A 1 -22.41 -40.86 35.91
C MET A 1 -21.20 -40.51 35.01
N ARG A 2 -20.52 -41.44 34.34
CA ARG A 2 -19.38 -41.22 33.43
C ARG A 2 -19.73 -40.49 32.12
N PHE A 3 -20.90 -40.73 31.51
CA PHE A 3 -21.31 -40.13 30.25
C PHE A 3 -21.60 -38.62 30.32
N LEU A 4 -22.08 -38.12 31.44
CA LEU A 4 -22.34 -36.70 31.62
C LEU A 4 -21.05 -35.85 31.75
N LYS A 5 -20.00 -36.42 32.38
CA LYS A 5 -18.67 -35.79 32.46
C LYS A 5 -18.00 -35.69 31.09
N PHE A 6 -18.13 -36.72 30.24
CA PHE A 6 -17.57 -36.73 28.89
C PHE A 6 -18.21 -35.68 27.98
N LYS A 7 -19.54 -35.51 28.03
CA LYS A 7 -20.24 -34.45 27.25
C LYS A 7 -19.85 -33.02 27.69
N LYS A 8 -19.59 -32.82 28.99
CA LYS A 8 -19.11 -31.51 29.49
C LYS A 8 -17.67 -31.22 29.07
N MET A 9 -16.78 -32.22 29.08
CA MET A 9 -15.40 -32.09 28.58
C MET A 9 -15.36 -31.83 27.08
N LEU A 10 -16.19 -32.48 26.27
CA LEU A 10 -16.26 -32.30 24.84
C LEU A 10 -16.75 -30.90 24.46
N LYS A 11 -17.75 -30.35 25.21
CA LYS A 11 -18.20 -28.96 25.02
C LYS A 11 -17.11 -27.95 25.39
N GLY A 12 -16.37 -28.18 26.46
CA GLY A 12 -15.24 -27.32 26.86
C GLY A 12 -14.09 -27.35 25.84
N ALA A 13 -13.79 -28.51 25.29
CA ALA A 13 -12.77 -28.65 24.24
C ALA A 13 -13.18 -27.95 22.92
N MET A 14 -14.46 -28.03 22.55
CA MET A 14 -14.99 -27.32 21.36
C MET A 14 -14.94 -25.79 21.53
N VAL A 15 -15.26 -25.27 22.71
CA VAL A 15 -15.16 -23.82 22.98
C VAL A 15 -13.70 -23.37 22.99
N LEU A 16 -12.80 -24.16 23.56
CA LEU A 16 -11.36 -23.84 23.56
C LEU A 16 -10.78 -23.87 22.14
N LEU A 17 -11.18 -24.84 21.30
CA LEU A 17 -10.78 -24.93 19.91
C LEU A 17 -11.31 -23.74 19.08
N GLY A 18 -12.55 -23.30 19.33
CA GLY A 18 -13.14 -22.12 18.71
C GLY A 18 -12.43 -20.82 19.10
N LEU A 19 -11.96 -20.71 20.35
CA LEU A 19 -11.17 -19.57 20.81
C LEU A 19 -9.75 -19.55 20.19
N LEU A 20 -9.13 -20.71 19.95
CA LEU A 20 -7.82 -20.78 19.28
C LEU A 20 -7.90 -20.41 17.80
N CYS A 21 -8.99 -20.74 17.09
CA CYS A 21 -9.18 -20.37 15.68
C CYS A 21 -9.50 -18.88 15.47
N GLY A 22 -9.85 -18.14 16.53
CA GLY A 22 -10.21 -16.71 16.46
C GLY A 22 -9.03 -15.75 16.31
N TYR A 23 -7.79 -16.22 16.36
CA TYR A 23 -6.58 -15.39 16.22
C TYR A 23 -5.99 -15.38 14.81
N CYS A 24 -6.79 -15.54 13.77
CA CYS A 24 -6.34 -15.18 12.42
C CYS A 24 -6.34 -13.65 12.30
N SER A 25 -5.21 -13.02 12.63
CA SER A 25 -4.98 -11.64 12.24
C SER A 25 -4.89 -11.58 10.72
N ALA A 26 -5.89 -10.96 10.09
CA ALA A 26 -5.80 -10.58 8.70
C ALA A 26 -4.69 -9.52 8.59
N ASN A 27 -3.51 -9.91 8.13
CA ASN A 27 -2.46 -8.97 7.81
C ASN A 27 -2.84 -8.27 6.51
N ALA A 28 -2.76 -6.93 6.51
CA ALA A 28 -2.83 -6.14 5.29
C ALA A 28 -1.70 -6.57 4.34
N VAL A 29 -1.94 -6.48 3.03
CA VAL A 29 -0.91 -6.78 2.04
C VAL A 29 0.26 -5.81 2.26
N VAL A 30 1.44 -6.36 2.49
CA VAL A 30 2.68 -5.60 2.67
C VAL A 30 3.05 -4.99 1.32
N ALA A 31 3.53 -3.74 1.33
CA ALA A 31 4.07 -3.11 0.12
C ALA A 31 5.19 -3.96 -0.48
N CYS A 32 5.24 -4.02 -1.83
CA CYS A 32 6.31 -4.74 -2.51
C CYS A 32 7.67 -4.17 -2.11
N PRO A 33 8.58 -4.97 -1.56
CA PRO A 33 9.87 -4.48 -1.09
C PRO A 33 10.88 -4.22 -2.21
N ASP A 34 10.53 -4.56 -3.46
CA ASP A 34 11.44 -4.43 -4.59
C ASP A 34 11.70 -2.95 -4.91
N PRO A 35 12.97 -2.57 -5.12
CA PRO A 35 13.33 -1.21 -5.50
C PRO A 35 12.68 -0.83 -6.84
N SER A 36 12.11 0.36 -6.91
CA SER A 36 11.61 0.96 -8.13
C SER A 36 12.45 2.16 -8.53
N VAL A 37 12.82 2.26 -9.81
CA VAL A 37 13.57 3.40 -10.33
C VAL A 37 12.59 4.36 -11.00
N VAL A 38 12.60 5.61 -10.57
CA VAL A 38 11.78 6.67 -11.15
C VAL A 38 12.67 7.70 -11.85
N THR A 39 12.17 8.27 -12.94
CA THR A 39 12.82 9.38 -13.63
C THR A 39 12.22 10.69 -13.16
N GLN A 40 13.07 11.63 -12.75
CA GLN A 40 12.68 12.96 -12.32
C GLN A 40 12.54 13.92 -13.52
N PRO A 41 11.90 15.09 -13.34
CA PRO A 41 11.68 16.05 -14.45
C PRO A 41 12.95 16.52 -15.18
N ASP A 42 14.10 16.52 -14.52
CA ASP A 42 15.41 16.87 -15.10
C ASP A 42 16.10 15.69 -15.81
N GLY A 43 15.46 14.51 -15.85
CA GLY A 43 16.02 13.30 -16.44
C GLY A 43 16.89 12.48 -15.47
N SER A 44 17.16 12.96 -14.27
CA SER A 44 17.87 12.18 -13.25
C SER A 44 17.02 11.00 -12.77
N THR A 45 17.67 9.95 -12.30
CA THR A 45 16.99 8.78 -11.75
C THR A 45 17.10 8.74 -10.24
N LEU A 46 16.06 8.21 -9.59
CA LEU A 46 16.02 8.00 -8.15
C LEU A 46 15.48 6.62 -7.85
N THR A 47 16.20 5.88 -7.01
CA THR A 47 15.80 4.56 -6.53
C THR A 47 14.93 4.70 -5.28
N LEU A 48 13.70 4.18 -5.35
CA LEU A 48 12.70 4.24 -4.29
C LEU A 48 12.42 2.85 -3.71
N LEU A 49 12.28 2.80 -2.39
CA LEU A 49 11.74 1.67 -1.65
C LEU A 49 10.39 2.06 -1.08
N LEU A 50 9.36 1.22 -1.32
CA LEU A 50 8.03 1.42 -0.79
C LEU A 50 7.88 0.72 0.56
N HIS A 51 7.39 1.44 1.55
CA HIS A 51 7.13 0.94 2.90
C HIS A 51 5.66 1.08 3.26
N GLY A 52 5.19 0.17 4.13
CA GLY A 52 3.83 0.23 4.66
C GLY A 52 2.89 -0.80 4.06
N ASP A 53 1.63 -0.44 3.95
CA ASP A 53 0.56 -1.32 3.49
C ASP A 53 -0.49 -0.53 2.66
N GLU A 54 -1.56 -1.18 2.24
CA GLU A 54 -2.64 -0.58 1.46
C GLU A 54 -3.33 0.62 2.16
N TRP A 55 -3.19 0.72 3.48
CA TRP A 55 -3.84 1.77 4.28
C TRP A 55 -2.94 2.97 4.51
N PHE A 56 -1.65 2.74 4.66
CA PHE A 56 -0.65 3.78 4.83
C PHE A 56 0.68 3.32 4.25
N SER A 57 1.17 4.04 3.25
CA SER A 57 2.45 3.79 2.61
C SER A 57 3.25 5.08 2.46
N PHE A 58 4.56 4.95 2.42
CA PHE A 58 5.50 6.03 2.14
C PHE A 58 6.73 5.47 1.43
N SER A 59 7.44 6.34 0.71
CA SER A 59 8.64 5.95 -0.03
C SER A 59 9.90 6.48 0.63
N THR A 60 10.98 5.71 0.51
CA THR A 60 12.32 6.16 0.93
C THR A 60 13.32 5.98 -0.19
N THR A 61 14.45 6.69 -0.10
CA THR A 61 15.65 6.37 -0.85
C THR A 61 16.21 5.01 -0.39
N ALA A 62 17.13 4.42 -1.15
CA ALA A 62 17.77 3.14 -0.83
C ALA A 62 18.43 3.12 0.57
N ASP A 63 18.91 4.25 1.05
CA ASP A 63 19.54 4.42 2.38
C ASP A 63 18.58 4.94 3.46
N GLY A 64 17.26 4.94 3.19
CA GLY A 64 16.20 5.09 4.18
C GLY A 64 15.72 6.51 4.44
N PHE A 65 16.09 7.50 3.63
CA PHE A 65 15.53 8.86 3.78
C PHE A 65 14.16 8.94 3.13
N THR A 66 13.15 9.31 3.89
CA THR A 66 11.76 9.45 3.39
C THR A 66 11.68 10.57 2.36
N VAL A 67 10.98 10.29 1.27
CA VAL A 67 10.75 11.24 0.17
C VAL A 67 9.27 11.35 -0.14
N VAL A 68 8.88 12.53 -0.59
CA VAL A 68 7.51 12.83 -1.06
C VAL A 68 7.63 13.48 -2.42
N LYS A 69 6.75 13.05 -3.35
CA LYS A 69 6.65 13.70 -4.66
C LYS A 69 5.93 15.03 -4.48
N ASP A 70 6.56 16.11 -4.87
CA ASP A 70 5.96 17.43 -4.88
C ASP A 70 4.97 17.53 -6.06
N ALA A 71 3.76 18.01 -5.79
CA ALA A 71 2.72 18.14 -6.80
C ALA A 71 2.95 19.32 -7.76
N ASP A 72 3.67 20.34 -7.33
CA ASP A 72 3.86 21.58 -8.07
C ASP A 72 4.93 21.42 -9.17
N ASP A 73 6.04 20.77 -8.86
CA ASP A 73 7.17 20.62 -9.78
C ASP A 73 7.47 19.17 -10.21
N GLY A 74 6.80 18.21 -9.59
CA GLY A 74 6.91 16.78 -9.93
C GLY A 74 8.18 16.09 -9.41
N TYR A 75 9.07 16.80 -8.70
CA TYR A 75 10.27 16.22 -8.12
C TYR A 75 9.98 15.45 -6.83
N TYR A 76 10.74 14.38 -6.61
CA TYR A 76 10.82 13.79 -5.29
C TYR A 76 11.76 14.62 -4.41
N LYS A 77 11.25 15.08 -3.27
CA LYS A 77 11.99 15.86 -2.29
C LYS A 77 12.08 15.11 -0.96
N TYR A 78 13.14 15.34 -0.20
CA TYR A 78 13.22 14.79 1.15
C TYR A 78 12.05 15.28 1.99
N ALA A 79 11.41 14.36 2.69
CA ALA A 79 10.19 14.64 3.45
C ALA A 79 10.48 15.48 4.70
N ALA A 80 9.52 16.31 5.04
CA ALA A 80 9.39 16.95 6.34
C ALA A 80 8.07 16.57 7.00
N LEU A 81 7.99 16.66 8.32
CA LEU A 81 6.72 16.53 9.04
C LEU A 81 6.13 17.92 9.28
N GLN A 82 4.95 18.15 8.75
CA GLN A 82 4.15 19.34 9.04
C GLN A 82 2.80 18.91 9.59
N ASN A 83 2.46 19.36 10.78
CA ASN A 83 1.26 18.91 11.51
C ASN A 83 1.13 17.37 11.58
N ASN A 84 2.26 16.70 11.76
CA ASN A 84 2.37 15.25 11.80
C ASN A 84 1.95 14.54 10.48
N GLU A 85 2.03 15.24 9.36
CA GLU A 85 1.88 14.71 8.01
C GLU A 85 3.18 14.85 7.22
N LEU A 86 3.44 13.85 6.36
CA LEU A 86 4.58 13.91 5.45
C LEU A 86 4.28 14.90 4.32
N VAL A 87 5.13 15.88 4.17
CA VAL A 87 5.10 16.87 3.10
C VAL A 87 6.44 16.90 2.36
N ALA A 88 6.42 17.33 1.10
CA ALA A 88 7.65 17.57 0.36
C ALA A 88 8.44 18.71 1.01
N GLY A 89 9.72 18.50 1.29
CA GLY A 89 10.61 19.52 1.76
C GLY A 89 11.11 20.42 0.61
N THR A 90 12.22 21.09 0.84
CA THR A 90 12.79 22.04 -0.15
C THR A 90 13.91 21.45 -1.00
N ILE A 91 14.47 20.30 -0.62
CA ILE A 91 15.65 19.72 -1.24
C ILE A 91 15.23 18.53 -2.10
N VAL A 92 15.57 18.57 -3.38
CA VAL A 92 15.36 17.47 -4.33
C VAL A 92 16.20 16.27 -3.90
N ALA A 93 15.61 15.09 -3.95
CA ALA A 93 16.25 13.86 -3.52
C ALA A 93 17.03 13.21 -4.68
N HIS A 94 18.23 12.73 -4.37
CA HIS A 94 19.07 11.97 -5.30
C HIS A 94 19.56 10.67 -4.64
N ASP A 95 19.93 9.70 -5.46
CA ASP A 95 20.64 8.51 -4.99
C ASP A 95 21.97 8.90 -4.33
N ALA A 96 22.41 8.11 -3.35
CA ALA A 96 23.53 8.45 -2.47
C ALA A 96 24.82 8.86 -3.22
N ALA A 97 25.07 8.27 -4.39
CA ALA A 97 26.23 8.57 -5.23
C ALA A 97 26.16 9.94 -5.91
N MET A 98 24.95 10.44 -6.17
CA MET A 98 24.70 11.68 -6.94
C MET A 98 24.45 12.90 -6.04
N ARG A 99 24.44 12.73 -4.71
CA ARG A 99 24.14 13.81 -3.75
C ARG A 99 25.18 14.91 -3.73
N THR A 100 24.67 16.12 -3.75
CA THR A 100 25.47 17.33 -3.57
C THR A 100 26.00 17.47 -2.13
N PRO A 101 27.05 18.27 -1.88
CA PRO A 101 27.50 18.55 -0.52
C PRO A 101 26.40 19.16 0.37
N VAL A 102 25.53 19.99 -0.21
CA VAL A 102 24.40 20.62 0.50
C VAL A 102 23.40 19.56 0.98
N GLU A 103 23.02 18.60 0.10
CA GLU A 103 22.17 17.49 0.49
C GLU A 103 22.78 16.65 1.60
N LYS A 104 24.06 16.28 1.47
CA LYS A 104 24.77 15.50 2.48
C LYS A 104 24.77 16.18 3.83
N ALA A 105 24.96 17.50 3.86
CA ALA A 105 24.93 18.29 5.09
C ALA A 105 23.52 18.30 5.71
N ALA A 106 22.49 18.51 4.91
CA ALA A 106 21.10 18.49 5.38
C ALA A 106 20.70 17.09 5.91
N LEU A 107 21.10 16.04 5.22
CA LEU A 107 20.79 14.67 5.60
C LEU A 107 21.52 14.18 6.85
N ALA A 108 22.65 14.82 7.22
CA ALA A 108 23.37 14.47 8.45
C ALA A 108 22.53 14.65 9.72
N THR A 109 21.54 15.54 9.69
CA THR A 109 20.62 15.79 10.81
C THR A 109 19.21 15.25 10.58
N THR A 110 18.96 14.66 9.42
CA THR A 110 17.62 14.16 9.05
C THR A 110 17.42 12.74 9.55
N THR A 111 16.26 12.50 10.18
CA THR A 111 15.87 11.17 10.65
C THR A 111 15.53 10.27 9.47
N ARG A 112 16.08 9.06 9.45
CA ARG A 112 15.72 8.01 8.49
C ARG A 112 14.35 7.44 8.82
N TYR A 113 13.67 6.94 7.79
CA TYR A 113 12.31 6.36 7.91
C TYR A 113 11.33 7.31 8.61
N LEU A 114 11.46 8.61 8.31
CA LEU A 114 10.58 9.63 8.85
C LEU A 114 9.13 9.27 8.49
N ALA A 115 8.28 9.15 9.49
CA ALA A 115 6.87 8.83 9.31
C ALA A 115 6.04 9.55 10.39
N PRO A 116 4.74 9.76 10.16
CA PRO A 116 3.81 10.23 11.18
C PRO A 116 3.78 9.29 12.38
N ASP A 117 3.33 9.78 13.52
CA ASP A 117 3.19 8.95 14.72
C ASP A 117 2.17 7.82 14.52
N ALA A 118 2.28 6.78 15.36
CA ALA A 118 1.42 5.61 15.28
C ALA A 118 -0.08 5.94 15.42
N LYS A 119 -0.42 6.97 16.19
CA LYS A 119 -1.80 7.42 16.40
C LYS A 119 -2.38 8.02 15.11
N THR A 120 -1.63 8.87 14.44
CA THR A 120 -2.02 9.47 13.14
C THR A 120 -2.15 8.41 12.06
N VAL A 121 -1.19 7.47 11.99
CA VAL A 121 -1.26 6.34 11.05
C VAL A 121 -2.50 5.49 11.33
N ALA A 122 -2.78 5.15 12.59
CA ALA A 122 -3.98 4.39 12.97
C ALA A 122 -5.28 5.12 12.59
N ALA A 123 -5.34 6.44 12.79
CA ALA A 123 -6.49 7.25 12.39
C ALA A 123 -6.68 7.26 10.86
N LYS A 124 -5.60 7.38 10.07
CA LYS A 124 -5.65 7.31 8.61
C LYS A 124 -6.13 5.93 8.13
N ARG A 125 -5.64 4.85 8.73
CA ARG A 125 -6.11 3.48 8.47
C ARG A 125 -7.59 3.31 8.77
N ALA A 126 -8.05 3.77 9.92
CA ALA A 126 -9.46 3.70 10.31
C ALA A 126 -10.35 4.49 9.33
N LYS A 127 -9.96 5.70 8.93
CA LYS A 127 -10.68 6.52 7.98
C LYS A 127 -10.80 5.85 6.60
N ARG A 128 -9.73 5.26 6.08
CA ARG A 128 -9.77 4.55 4.79
C ARG A 128 -10.67 3.31 4.85
N ARG A 129 -10.60 2.52 5.94
CA ARG A 129 -11.49 1.36 6.13
C ARG A 129 -12.96 1.75 6.12
N LEU A 130 -13.32 2.87 6.74
CA LEU A 130 -14.69 3.39 6.73
C LEU A 130 -15.14 3.78 5.32
N HIS A 131 -14.28 4.40 4.51
CA HIS A 131 -14.59 4.78 3.13
C HIS A 131 -14.70 3.57 2.18
N GLY A 132 -13.91 2.53 2.40
CA GLY A 132 -13.98 1.29 1.61
C GLY A 132 -15.25 0.47 1.85
N ASN A 133 -15.97 0.71 2.95
CA ASN A 133 -17.11 -0.11 3.36
C ASN A 133 -18.46 0.62 3.37
N THR A 134 -18.52 1.89 2.92
CA THR A 134 -19.76 2.70 2.93
C THR A 134 -20.60 2.60 1.66
N GLY A 135 -20.09 1.92 0.64
CA GLY A 135 -20.85 1.63 -0.57
C GLY A 135 -21.59 0.30 -0.44
N ARG A 136 -22.85 0.32 -0.01
CA ARG A 136 -23.78 -0.75 -0.33
C ARG A 136 -24.00 -0.67 -1.84
N TYR A 137 -23.16 -1.38 -2.61
CA TYR A 137 -23.36 -1.46 -4.05
C TYR A 137 -24.71 -2.12 -4.33
N ASP A 138 -25.59 -1.41 -5.01
CA ASP A 138 -26.81 -2.01 -5.56
C ASP A 138 -26.42 -2.82 -6.80
N TYR A 139 -26.10 -4.08 -6.58
CA TYR A 139 -25.71 -5.01 -7.66
C TYR A 139 -26.84 -5.23 -8.70
N LYS A 140 -28.07 -4.83 -8.40
CA LYS A 140 -29.19 -4.95 -9.35
C LYS A 140 -29.09 -3.93 -10.49
N ASN A 141 -28.47 -2.79 -10.23
CA ASN A 141 -28.27 -1.71 -11.19
C ASN A 141 -26.79 -1.42 -11.48
N PHE A 142 -25.91 -2.34 -11.10
CA PHE A 142 -24.48 -2.16 -11.33
C PHE A 142 -24.17 -2.27 -12.82
N ARG A 143 -23.57 -1.21 -13.40
CA ARG A 143 -23.02 -1.21 -14.75
C ARG A 143 -21.51 -1.09 -14.62
N GLY A 144 -20.80 -2.15 -14.93
CA GLY A 144 -19.34 -2.17 -15.00
C GLY A 144 -18.87 -1.82 -16.41
N LEU A 145 -17.81 -1.04 -16.53
CA LEU A 145 -17.06 -0.89 -17.77
C LEU A 145 -15.99 -1.99 -17.82
N VAL A 146 -16.04 -2.83 -18.83
CA VAL A 146 -14.98 -3.81 -19.11
C VAL A 146 -14.22 -3.33 -20.33
N ILE A 147 -12.91 -3.13 -20.18
CA ILE A 147 -12.02 -2.76 -21.28
C ILE A 147 -11.16 -3.98 -21.59
N LEU A 148 -11.30 -4.52 -22.79
CA LEU A 148 -10.44 -5.60 -23.28
C LEU A 148 -9.18 -4.98 -23.89
N VAL A 149 -8.01 -5.34 -23.36
CA VAL A 149 -6.71 -4.85 -23.83
C VAL A 149 -5.90 -6.03 -24.35
N ALA A 150 -5.53 -5.99 -25.62
CA ALA A 150 -4.55 -6.91 -26.19
C ALA A 150 -3.21 -6.18 -26.32
N TYR A 151 -2.12 -6.88 -26.02
CA TYR A 151 -0.76 -6.38 -26.29
C TYR A 151 -0.30 -6.83 -27.67
N ASN A 152 0.54 -6.04 -28.33
CA ASN A 152 1.05 -6.37 -29.67
C ASN A 152 1.83 -7.69 -29.72
N ASP A 153 2.45 -8.07 -28.60
CA ASP A 153 3.23 -9.30 -28.42
C ASP A 153 2.42 -10.44 -27.77
N CYS A 154 1.20 -10.14 -27.28
CA CYS A 154 0.32 -11.11 -26.67
C CYS A 154 -1.16 -10.82 -27.03
N PRO A 155 -1.58 -11.14 -28.25
CA PRO A 155 -2.97 -10.98 -28.68
C PRO A 155 -3.89 -11.97 -27.97
N PHE A 156 -5.19 -11.72 -28.02
CA PHE A 156 -6.16 -12.70 -27.54
C PHE A 156 -6.08 -14.00 -28.33
N VAL A 157 -6.20 -15.12 -27.64
CA VAL A 157 -6.18 -16.47 -28.24
C VAL A 157 -7.47 -16.75 -29.04
N PHE A 158 -8.52 -15.97 -28.80
CA PHE A 158 -9.83 -16.12 -29.43
C PHE A 158 -10.06 -15.06 -30.50
N ASP A 159 -10.55 -15.46 -31.66
CA ASP A 159 -10.82 -14.57 -32.79
C ASP A 159 -11.90 -13.53 -32.48
N ASP A 160 -12.85 -13.88 -31.61
CA ASP A 160 -13.93 -12.98 -31.15
C ASP A 160 -13.95 -12.89 -29.62
N ALA A 161 -12.90 -12.28 -29.07
CA ALA A 161 -12.79 -12.07 -27.63
C ALA A 161 -13.94 -11.20 -27.08
N HIS A 162 -14.44 -10.23 -27.87
CA HIS A 162 -15.52 -9.34 -27.44
C HIS A 162 -16.82 -10.12 -27.18
N THR A 163 -17.25 -10.96 -28.13
CA THR A 163 -18.45 -11.77 -27.96
C THR A 163 -18.32 -12.74 -26.80
N LEU A 164 -17.17 -13.43 -26.71
CA LEU A 164 -16.93 -14.37 -25.60
C LEU A 164 -17.06 -13.71 -24.24
N PHE A 165 -16.42 -12.57 -24.03
CA PHE A 165 -16.48 -11.85 -22.74
C PHE A 165 -17.85 -11.23 -22.50
N ASN A 166 -18.55 -10.76 -23.53
CA ASN A 166 -19.91 -10.26 -23.37
C ASN A 166 -20.88 -11.36 -22.90
N ASP A 167 -20.77 -12.57 -23.46
CA ASP A 167 -21.59 -13.73 -23.08
C ASP A 167 -21.27 -14.24 -21.66
N MET A 168 -20.05 -14.00 -21.17
CA MET A 168 -19.66 -14.36 -19.80
C MET A 168 -20.18 -13.37 -18.74
N ILE A 169 -20.47 -12.11 -19.12
CA ILE A 169 -20.83 -11.04 -18.20
C ILE A 169 -22.34 -10.80 -18.14
N ASN A 170 -23.09 -11.08 -19.20
CA ASN A 170 -24.54 -10.92 -19.32
C ASN A 170 -25.27 -12.27 -19.22
#